data_a4296045bf69f15c4a0963221bff3d06
#
_entry.id   a4296045bf69f15c4a0963221bff3d06
#
_cell.length_a   1.000
_cell.length_b   1.000
_cell.length_c   1.000
_cell.angle_alpha   90.00
_cell.angle_beta   90.00
_cell.angle_gamma   90.00
#
_symmetry.space_group_name_H-M   'P 1'
#
loop_
_entity.id
_entity.type
_entity.pdbx_description
1 polymer ?
#
loop_
_entity_poly.entity_id
_entity_poly.type
_entity_poly.pdbx_seq_one_letter_code
_entity_poly.pdbx_strand_id
1 'polypeptide(L)'
;MYFKGKEEYKVNASSAMSFKEMFRELKNNRMIQIVLVTYLLGFGRNIGLSIAVQASCIMIRDGIDLTKLGLGVMSGDACSWAIGLTSAISSMVTIILNPVINKKLGEKKYFIIAGFYGFAVSLISFLLYVLTPAETATGGVPFLRSIWAIWIYQFFLGFAYGPNGYLPMVMTADIVDYQEWKTGKRTEGTQFAILSMSNKLSNALSVSLGLLFIGAIGYSANSYADAVKVGVEIIDKKEVIVDAVAHTNAIHAAVPGSMQNKAWAIYFLLPGLCMLASSLVMFFYKIDEKTKKQMREELALRRGEATEETVAENVVDALSEASEDFEVSEENDKTE
;
A
#
# COMPACT_ATOMS: atom_id res chain seq x y z
N MET A 1 -27.49 -11.55 21.62
CA MET A 1 -26.62 -12.38 22.46
C MET A 1 -25.54 -11.46 23.01
N TYR A 2 -25.68 -10.99 24.26
CA TYR A 2 -24.72 -10.09 24.91
C TYR A 2 -23.60 -10.94 25.50
N PHE A 3 -22.37 -10.82 24.95
CA PHE A 3 -21.18 -11.34 25.61
C PHE A 3 -20.89 -10.50 26.84
N LYS A 4 -21.17 -11.01 28.04
CA LYS A 4 -20.63 -10.49 29.27
C LYS A 4 -19.19 -11.01 29.40
N GLY A 5 -18.23 -10.31 28.80
CA GLY A 5 -16.83 -10.48 29.15
C GLY A 5 -16.63 -9.95 30.57
N LYS A 6 -16.20 -10.77 31.51
CA LYS A 6 -15.63 -10.29 32.76
C LYS A 6 -14.28 -9.69 32.42
N GLU A 7 -14.15 -8.37 32.46
CA GLU A 7 -12.85 -7.70 32.47
C GLU A 7 -12.20 -7.98 33.83
N GLU A 8 -11.37 -9.02 33.92
CA GLU A 8 -10.62 -9.35 35.13
C GLU A 8 -9.38 -8.49 35.36
N TYR A 9 -9.01 -7.67 34.39
CA TYR A 9 -7.85 -6.78 34.50
C TYR A 9 -8.28 -5.33 34.64
N LYS A 10 -8.21 -4.80 35.85
CA LYS A 10 -8.08 -3.35 36.06
C LYS A 10 -6.69 -2.94 35.59
N VAL A 11 -6.51 -2.80 34.28
CA VAL A 11 -5.41 -1.98 33.76
C VAL A 11 -5.64 -0.60 34.35
N ASN A 12 -4.68 -0.07 35.11
CA ASN A 12 -4.69 1.32 35.50
C ASN A 12 -4.77 2.13 34.21
N ALA A 13 -5.99 2.50 33.82
CA ALA A 13 -6.22 3.35 32.67
C ALA A 13 -5.41 4.62 32.90
N SER A 14 -4.30 4.75 32.22
CA SER A 14 -3.52 5.97 32.24
C SER A 14 -4.48 7.08 31.87
N SER A 15 -4.60 8.09 32.74
CA SER A 15 -5.37 9.31 32.48
C SER A 15 -5.14 9.77 31.06
N ALA A 16 -6.20 10.18 30.34
CA ALA A 16 -6.13 10.60 28.96
C ALA A 16 -4.96 11.57 28.77
N MET A 17 -3.94 11.14 28.00
CA MET A 17 -2.75 11.94 27.78
C MET A 17 -3.10 13.22 27.03
N SER A 18 -2.55 14.32 27.49
CA SER A 18 -2.60 15.62 26.81
C SER A 18 -1.85 15.53 25.46
N PHE A 19 -2.26 16.31 24.46
CA PHE A 19 -1.53 16.44 23.19
C PHE A 19 -0.04 16.73 23.38
N LYS A 20 0.31 17.54 24.38
CA LYS A 20 1.70 17.87 24.72
C LYS A 20 2.49 16.65 25.20
N GLU A 21 1.86 15.77 25.95
CA GLU A 21 2.46 14.52 26.42
C GLU A 21 2.61 13.54 25.26
N MET A 22 1.63 13.45 24.37
CA MET A 22 1.70 12.63 23.16
C MET A 22 2.89 13.04 22.27
N PHE A 23 3.10 14.35 22.05
CA PHE A 23 4.27 14.84 21.32
C PHE A 23 5.59 14.59 22.05
N ARG A 24 5.60 14.63 23.38
CA ARG A 24 6.78 14.29 24.17
C ARG A 24 7.13 12.81 24.04
N GLU A 25 6.14 11.94 24.13
CA GLU A 25 6.33 10.47 23.90
C GLU A 25 6.84 10.19 22.49
N LEU A 26 6.24 10.81 21.47
CA LEU A 26 6.69 10.69 20.09
C LEU A 26 8.15 11.12 19.94
N LYS A 27 8.57 12.23 20.58
CA LYS A 27 9.95 12.72 20.52
C LYS A 27 10.94 11.78 21.22
N ASN A 28 10.51 11.09 22.27
CA ASN A 28 11.37 10.22 23.08
C ASN A 28 11.44 8.77 22.56
N ASN A 29 10.45 8.34 21.79
CA ASN A 29 10.38 6.98 21.27
C ASN A 29 10.84 6.91 19.80
N ARG A 30 12.11 6.56 19.60
CA ARG A 30 12.70 6.46 18.26
C ARG A 30 12.01 5.42 17.38
N MET A 31 11.47 4.33 17.95
CA MET A 31 10.82 3.26 17.16
C MET A 31 9.51 3.74 16.56
N ILE A 32 8.69 4.47 17.33
CA ILE A 32 7.45 5.04 16.80
C ILE A 32 7.73 6.15 15.75
N GLN A 33 8.83 6.92 15.91
CA GLN A 33 9.24 7.89 14.90
C GLN A 33 9.56 7.22 13.57
N ILE A 34 10.27 6.09 13.59
CA ILE A 34 10.59 5.31 12.39
C ILE A 34 9.31 4.84 11.71
N VAL A 35 8.38 4.24 12.45
CA VAL A 35 7.09 3.79 11.88
C VAL A 35 6.26 4.96 11.34
N LEU A 36 6.21 6.09 12.05
CA LEU A 36 5.53 7.29 11.59
C LEU A 36 6.11 7.82 10.27
N VAL A 37 7.45 7.98 10.20
CA VAL A 37 8.13 8.44 8.97
C VAL A 37 7.92 7.46 7.83
N THR A 38 7.99 6.16 8.11
CA THR A 38 7.71 5.10 7.14
C THR A 38 6.29 5.23 6.58
N TYR A 39 5.31 5.49 7.45
CA TYR A 39 3.92 5.70 7.04
C TYR A 39 3.74 6.97 6.21
N LEU A 40 4.38 8.06 6.61
CA LEU A 40 4.32 9.34 5.89
C LEU A 40 4.97 9.21 4.50
N LEU A 41 6.13 8.58 4.41
CA LEU A 41 6.79 8.34 3.12
C LEU A 41 6.01 7.37 2.23
N GLY A 42 5.20 6.50 2.83
CA GLY A 42 4.29 5.62 2.12
C GLY A 42 3.09 6.30 1.46
N PHE A 43 2.93 7.64 1.57
CA PHE A 43 1.79 8.37 1.01
C PHE A 43 1.60 8.11 -0.50
N GLY A 44 2.66 7.94 -1.26
CA GLY A 44 2.63 7.66 -2.69
C GLY A 44 1.85 6.39 -3.05
N ARG A 45 1.78 5.42 -2.14
CA ARG A 45 0.97 4.21 -2.30
C ARG A 45 -0.50 4.52 -2.61
N ASN A 46 -1.06 5.54 -1.97
CA ASN A 46 -2.46 5.89 -2.08
C ASN A 46 -2.73 6.93 -3.19
N ILE A 47 -1.69 7.52 -3.80
CA ILE A 47 -1.86 8.54 -4.85
C ILE A 47 -2.66 7.98 -6.03
N GLY A 48 -2.29 6.81 -6.54
CA GLY A 48 -2.98 6.19 -7.68
C GLY A 48 -4.48 6.01 -7.45
N LEU A 49 -4.87 5.61 -6.23
CA LEU A 49 -6.28 5.46 -5.86
C LEU A 49 -6.96 6.83 -5.64
N SER A 50 -6.26 7.80 -5.06
CA SER A 50 -6.80 9.13 -4.77
C SER A 50 -7.12 9.94 -6.02
N ILE A 51 -6.37 9.72 -7.10
CA ILE A 51 -6.53 10.42 -8.39
C ILE A 51 -6.97 9.47 -9.52
N ALA A 52 -7.55 8.32 -9.17
CA ALA A 52 -7.87 7.27 -10.14
C ALA A 52 -8.72 7.78 -11.32
N VAL A 53 -9.72 8.64 -11.06
CA VAL A 53 -10.56 9.24 -12.11
C VAL A 53 -9.71 10.10 -13.05
N GLN A 54 -8.97 11.06 -12.52
CA GLN A 54 -8.14 11.97 -13.32
C GLN A 54 -7.02 11.22 -14.05
N ALA A 55 -6.40 10.25 -13.36
CA ALA A 55 -5.35 9.43 -13.96
C ALA A 55 -5.88 8.62 -15.14
N SER A 56 -7.04 7.96 -15.01
CA SER A 56 -7.64 7.19 -16.09
C SER A 56 -8.07 8.06 -17.26
N CYS A 57 -8.62 9.26 -17.01
CA CYS A 57 -8.95 10.23 -18.06
C CYS A 57 -7.72 10.68 -18.87
N ILE A 58 -6.59 10.90 -18.20
CA ILE A 58 -5.36 11.35 -18.86
C ILE A 58 -4.67 10.19 -19.59
N MET A 59 -4.62 9.01 -18.96
CA MET A 59 -3.87 7.86 -19.45
C MET A 59 -4.62 7.10 -20.56
N ILE A 60 -5.97 7.11 -20.52
CA ILE A 60 -6.83 6.40 -21.45
C ILE A 60 -7.65 7.43 -22.23
N ARG A 61 -7.00 8.10 -23.18
CA ARG A 61 -7.62 9.17 -23.98
C ARG A 61 -8.87 8.73 -24.74
N ASP A 62 -8.81 7.58 -25.37
CA ASP A 62 -9.81 7.14 -26.34
C ASP A 62 -10.94 6.31 -25.68
N GLY A 63 -10.85 6.06 -24.38
CA GLY A 63 -11.80 5.20 -23.67
C GLY A 63 -11.65 3.71 -24.05
N ILE A 64 -12.67 2.91 -23.72
CA ILE A 64 -12.74 1.49 -24.09
C ILE A 64 -14.02 1.25 -24.87
N ASP A 65 -13.88 0.75 -26.09
CA ASP A 65 -15.02 0.29 -26.88
C ASP A 65 -15.47 -1.09 -26.41
N LEU A 66 -16.61 -1.12 -25.70
CA LEU A 66 -17.27 -2.34 -25.22
C LEU A 66 -18.59 -2.59 -25.99
N THR A 67 -18.76 -1.99 -27.16
CA THR A 67 -19.98 -2.16 -27.98
C THR A 67 -20.23 -3.62 -28.32
N LYS A 68 -19.16 -4.42 -28.51
CA LYS A 68 -19.26 -5.88 -28.73
C LYS A 68 -19.84 -6.64 -27.52
N LEU A 69 -19.78 -6.08 -26.33
CA LEU A 69 -20.35 -6.64 -25.09
C LEU A 69 -21.72 -6.00 -24.75
N GLY A 70 -22.25 -5.14 -25.63
CA GLY A 70 -23.51 -4.44 -25.40
C GLY A 70 -23.46 -3.31 -24.36
N LEU A 71 -22.26 -2.91 -23.95
CA LEU A 71 -22.04 -1.90 -22.89
C LEU A 71 -21.74 -0.49 -23.43
N GLY A 72 -21.59 -0.34 -24.76
CA GLY A 72 -21.22 0.94 -25.37
C GLY A 72 -19.75 1.30 -25.19
N VAL A 73 -19.42 2.58 -25.39
CA VAL A 73 -18.06 3.11 -25.15
C VAL A 73 -17.96 3.63 -23.73
N MET A 74 -17.03 3.09 -22.95
CA MET A 74 -16.73 3.56 -21.60
C MET A 74 -15.60 4.59 -21.67
N SER A 75 -15.85 5.79 -21.16
CA SER A 75 -14.83 6.83 -20.99
C SER A 75 -13.76 6.44 -19.95
N GLY A 76 -12.62 7.13 -19.95
CA GLY A 76 -11.53 6.85 -19.00
C GLY A 76 -11.95 6.98 -17.54
N ASP A 77 -12.85 7.93 -17.21
CA ASP A 77 -13.38 8.10 -15.85
C ASP A 77 -14.25 6.92 -15.40
N ALA A 78 -15.08 6.37 -16.32
CA ALA A 78 -15.89 5.19 -16.04
C ALA A 78 -15.04 3.92 -15.77
N CYS A 79 -13.79 3.88 -16.26
CA CYS A 79 -12.87 2.76 -16.02
C CYS A 79 -12.11 2.86 -14.70
N SER A 80 -12.16 4.00 -14.01
CA SER A 80 -11.37 4.27 -12.80
C SER A 80 -11.67 3.32 -11.64
N TRP A 81 -12.91 2.85 -11.52
CA TRP A 81 -13.30 1.91 -10.47
C TRP A 81 -12.53 0.58 -10.54
N ALA A 82 -12.20 0.11 -11.73
CA ALA A 82 -11.47 -1.14 -11.91
C ALA A 82 -10.00 -1.05 -11.44
N ILE A 83 -9.43 0.15 -11.39
CA ILE A 83 -8.08 0.38 -10.86
C ILE A 83 -8.01 -0.02 -9.38
N GLY A 84 -8.98 0.41 -8.59
CA GLY A 84 -9.05 0.04 -7.16
C GLY A 84 -9.37 -1.43 -6.95
N LEU A 85 -10.27 -2.01 -7.75
CA LEU A 85 -10.69 -3.40 -7.62
C LEU A 85 -9.54 -4.37 -7.86
N THR A 86 -8.73 -4.17 -8.90
CA THR A 86 -7.62 -5.06 -9.23
C THR A 86 -6.54 -5.06 -8.13
N SER A 87 -6.20 -3.91 -7.58
CA SER A 87 -5.25 -3.82 -6.46
C SER A 87 -5.84 -4.37 -5.15
N ALA A 88 -7.15 -4.23 -4.92
CA ALA A 88 -7.82 -4.76 -3.75
C ALA A 88 -7.79 -6.30 -3.71
N ILE A 89 -8.05 -6.95 -4.85
CA ILE A 89 -8.01 -8.42 -4.96
C ILE A 89 -6.62 -8.95 -4.59
N SER A 90 -5.56 -8.42 -5.19
CA SER A 90 -4.20 -8.89 -4.92
C SER A 90 -3.71 -8.55 -3.51
N SER A 91 -4.08 -7.38 -2.97
CA SER A 91 -3.76 -7.03 -1.58
C SER A 91 -4.50 -7.91 -0.57
N MET A 92 -5.74 -8.33 -0.86
CA MET A 92 -6.47 -9.27 -0.02
C MET A 92 -5.77 -10.63 0.05
N VAL A 93 -5.27 -11.13 -1.09
CA VAL A 93 -4.48 -12.38 -1.11
C VAL A 93 -3.27 -12.27 -0.18
N THR A 94 -2.51 -11.17 -0.26
CA THR A 94 -1.35 -10.98 0.61
C THR A 94 -1.72 -10.79 2.08
N ILE A 95 -2.83 -10.14 2.39
CA ILE A 95 -3.30 -10.01 3.78
C ILE A 95 -3.62 -11.39 4.37
N ILE A 96 -4.27 -12.27 3.61
CA ILE A 96 -4.56 -13.65 4.05
C ILE A 96 -3.26 -14.45 4.26
N LEU A 97 -2.25 -14.24 3.42
CA LEU A 97 -0.97 -14.94 3.50
C LEU A 97 0.00 -14.30 4.52
N ASN A 98 -0.28 -13.08 5.00
CA ASN A 98 0.60 -12.36 5.92
C ASN A 98 1.03 -13.16 7.16
N PRO A 99 0.15 -13.89 7.88
CA PRO A 99 0.58 -14.66 9.06
C PRO A 99 1.62 -15.71 8.72
N VAL A 100 1.47 -16.40 7.57
CA VAL A 100 2.38 -17.45 7.12
C VAL A 100 3.73 -16.86 6.72
N ILE A 101 3.70 -15.78 5.95
CA ILE A 101 4.93 -15.12 5.47
C ILE A 101 5.67 -14.47 6.64
N ASN A 102 4.94 -13.83 7.56
CA ASN A 102 5.52 -13.22 8.76
C ASN A 102 6.23 -14.22 9.66
N LYS A 103 5.64 -15.41 9.84
CA LYS A 103 6.28 -16.47 10.65
C LYS A 103 7.65 -16.89 10.09
N LYS A 104 7.83 -16.86 8.76
CA LYS A 104 9.08 -17.25 8.09
C LYS A 104 10.09 -16.12 7.97
N LEU A 105 9.67 -14.91 7.63
CA LEU A 105 10.57 -13.81 7.29
C LEU A 105 10.76 -12.80 8.44
N GLY A 106 9.81 -12.73 9.35
CA GLY A 106 9.70 -11.63 10.31
C GLY A 106 9.21 -10.33 9.66
N GLU A 107 8.55 -9.49 10.43
CA GLU A 107 7.82 -8.31 9.94
C GLU A 107 8.72 -7.29 9.25
N LYS A 108 9.88 -7.02 9.84
CA LYS A 108 10.85 -6.05 9.30
C LYS A 108 11.32 -6.44 7.91
N LYS A 109 11.78 -7.70 7.74
CA LYS A 109 12.28 -8.18 6.44
C LYS A 109 11.15 -8.23 5.42
N TYR A 110 9.98 -8.70 5.82
CA TYR A 110 8.82 -8.78 4.95
C TYR A 110 8.41 -7.39 4.43
N PHE A 111 8.35 -6.37 5.31
CA PHE A 111 8.05 -5.00 4.91
C PHE A 111 9.06 -4.45 3.90
N ILE A 112 10.36 -4.66 4.16
CA ILE A 112 11.44 -4.22 3.27
C ILE A 112 11.31 -4.90 1.91
N ILE A 113 11.14 -6.23 1.87
CA ILE A 113 10.97 -6.99 0.62
C ILE A 113 9.75 -6.50 -0.17
N ALA A 114 8.62 -6.29 0.50
CA ALA A 114 7.41 -5.78 -0.15
C ALA A 114 7.60 -4.40 -0.78
N GLY A 115 8.37 -3.51 -0.14
CA GLY A 115 8.67 -2.21 -0.70
C GLY A 115 9.62 -2.25 -1.90
N PHE A 116 10.67 -3.07 -1.85
CA PHE A 116 11.55 -3.30 -3.01
C PHE A 116 10.80 -3.95 -4.16
N TYR A 117 9.92 -4.92 -3.88
CA TYR A 117 9.05 -5.53 -4.88
C TYR A 117 8.13 -4.48 -5.53
N GLY A 118 7.47 -3.63 -4.73
CA GLY A 118 6.61 -2.56 -5.25
C GLY A 118 7.38 -1.56 -6.13
N PHE A 119 8.63 -1.22 -5.75
CA PHE A 119 9.50 -0.40 -6.59
C PHE A 119 9.87 -1.09 -7.90
N ALA A 120 10.23 -2.39 -7.85
CA ALA A 120 10.58 -3.16 -9.05
C ALA A 120 9.40 -3.24 -10.03
N VAL A 121 8.20 -3.54 -9.55
CA VAL A 121 6.97 -3.57 -10.37
C VAL A 121 6.73 -2.21 -11.01
N SER A 122 6.87 -1.12 -10.26
CA SER A 122 6.70 0.25 -10.74
C SER A 122 7.73 0.62 -11.83
N LEU A 123 8.99 0.28 -11.59
CA LEU A 123 10.07 0.54 -12.54
C LEU A 123 9.91 -0.26 -13.83
N ILE A 124 9.62 -1.55 -13.72
CA ILE A 124 9.40 -2.43 -14.88
C ILE A 124 8.23 -1.92 -15.71
N SER A 125 7.11 -1.57 -15.08
CA SER A 125 5.93 -1.06 -15.78
C SER A 125 6.22 0.26 -16.49
N PHE A 126 6.98 1.16 -15.87
CA PHE A 126 7.42 2.39 -16.50
C PHE A 126 8.35 2.15 -17.70
N LEU A 127 9.33 1.26 -17.57
CA LEU A 127 10.23 0.90 -18.66
C LEU A 127 9.48 0.27 -19.83
N LEU A 128 8.55 -0.64 -19.57
CA LEU A 128 7.70 -1.23 -20.59
C LEU A 128 6.89 -0.17 -21.33
N TYR A 129 6.34 0.81 -20.61
CA TYR A 129 5.63 1.93 -21.20
C TYR A 129 6.53 2.76 -22.11
N VAL A 130 7.74 3.12 -21.65
CA VAL A 130 8.71 3.94 -22.42
C VAL A 130 9.19 3.22 -23.68
N LEU A 131 9.44 1.91 -23.59
CA LEU A 131 9.89 1.09 -24.71
C LEU A 131 8.79 0.82 -25.75
N THR A 132 7.53 1.02 -25.40
CA THR A 132 6.40 0.79 -26.28
C THR A 132 6.17 2.02 -27.18
N PRO A 133 6.07 1.86 -28.51
CA PRO A 133 5.78 2.97 -29.42
C PRO A 133 4.42 3.62 -29.08
N ALA A 134 4.23 4.87 -29.49
CA ALA A 134 2.98 5.61 -29.20
C ALA A 134 1.77 4.99 -29.91
N GLU A 135 1.98 4.46 -31.10
CA GLU A 135 0.96 3.85 -31.94
C GLU A 135 1.45 2.52 -32.50
N THR A 136 0.52 1.61 -32.78
CA THR A 136 0.80 0.37 -33.52
C THR A 136 0.98 0.66 -34.99
N ALA A 137 1.59 -0.27 -35.73
CA ALA A 137 1.74 -0.15 -37.20
C ALA A 137 0.39 0.02 -37.93
N THR A 138 -0.72 -0.31 -37.30
CA THR A 138 -2.09 -0.16 -37.82
C THR A 138 -2.81 1.08 -37.30
N GLY A 139 -2.11 2.00 -36.58
CA GLY A 139 -2.68 3.24 -36.04
C GLY A 139 -3.48 3.08 -34.74
N GLY A 140 -3.46 1.90 -34.12
CA GLY A 140 -4.16 1.62 -32.85
C GLY A 140 -3.29 1.89 -31.62
N VAL A 141 -3.92 1.96 -30.44
CA VAL A 141 -3.23 2.08 -29.15
C VAL A 141 -2.58 0.74 -28.78
N PRO A 142 -1.27 0.72 -28.50
CA PRO A 142 -0.60 -0.50 -28.08
C PRO A 142 -1.14 -1.00 -26.73
N PHE A 143 -1.16 -2.33 -26.55
CA PHE A 143 -1.66 -2.95 -25.31
C PHE A 143 -1.02 -2.39 -24.03
N LEU A 144 0.30 -2.16 -24.04
CA LEU A 144 1.05 -1.60 -22.89
C LEU A 144 0.82 -0.09 -22.65
N ARG A 145 0.02 0.57 -23.49
CA ARG A 145 -0.45 1.95 -23.32
C ARG A 145 -1.96 2.06 -23.12
N SER A 146 -2.62 0.92 -22.96
CA SER A 146 -4.07 0.81 -22.75
C SER A 146 -4.43 0.63 -21.27
N ILE A 147 -5.73 0.62 -20.97
CA ILE A 147 -6.28 0.34 -19.63
C ILE A 147 -5.80 -1.00 -19.06
N TRP A 148 -5.59 -1.99 -19.92
CA TRP A 148 -5.13 -3.31 -19.51
C TRP A 148 -3.76 -3.28 -18.83
N ALA A 149 -2.86 -2.43 -19.31
CA ALA A 149 -1.56 -2.21 -18.67
C ALA A 149 -1.71 -1.63 -17.27
N ILE A 150 -2.65 -0.68 -17.07
CA ILE A 150 -2.94 -0.11 -15.75
C ILE A 150 -3.48 -1.20 -14.81
N TRP A 151 -4.41 -2.03 -15.25
CA TRP A 151 -5.00 -3.08 -14.44
C TRP A 151 -3.97 -4.14 -14.06
N ILE A 152 -3.13 -4.58 -14.99
CA ILE A 152 -2.04 -5.52 -14.73
C ILE A 152 -1.04 -4.92 -13.74
N TYR A 153 -0.63 -3.68 -13.95
CA TYR A 153 0.24 -2.97 -13.01
C TYR A 153 -0.35 -2.90 -11.61
N GLN A 154 -1.61 -2.49 -11.48
CA GLN A 154 -2.28 -2.39 -10.19
C GLN A 154 -2.47 -3.76 -9.52
N PHE A 155 -2.72 -4.81 -10.30
CA PHE A 155 -2.78 -6.17 -9.77
C PHE A 155 -1.46 -6.59 -9.14
N PHE A 156 -0.34 -6.42 -9.85
CA PHE A 156 0.97 -6.75 -9.31
C PHE A 156 1.38 -5.84 -8.17
N LEU A 157 1.10 -4.55 -8.25
CA LEU A 157 1.43 -3.61 -7.19
C LEU A 157 0.63 -3.87 -5.90
N GLY A 158 -0.59 -4.37 -6.02
CA GLY A 158 -1.45 -4.71 -4.88
C GLY A 158 -0.83 -5.76 -3.95
N PHE A 159 0.02 -6.67 -4.46
CA PHE A 159 0.76 -7.60 -3.60
C PHE A 159 1.71 -6.88 -2.63
N ALA A 160 2.22 -5.71 -2.98
CA ALA A 160 3.00 -4.89 -2.07
C ALA A 160 2.12 -4.06 -1.11
N TYR A 161 0.89 -3.72 -1.50
CA TYR A 161 -0.02 -2.92 -0.68
C TYR A 161 -0.48 -3.63 0.58
N GLY A 162 -0.74 -4.94 0.52
CA GLY A 162 -1.15 -5.75 1.66
C GLY A 162 -0.19 -5.63 2.84
N PRO A 163 1.08 -6.04 2.71
CA PRO A 163 2.08 -5.92 3.77
C PRO A 163 2.30 -4.47 4.22
N ASN A 164 2.43 -3.53 3.28
CA ASN A 164 2.67 -2.12 3.61
C ASN A 164 1.50 -1.46 4.36
N GLY A 165 0.28 -1.95 4.20
CA GLY A 165 -0.89 -1.49 4.96
C GLY A 165 -1.01 -2.10 6.35
N TYR A 166 -0.71 -3.40 6.46
CA TYR A 166 -0.95 -4.19 7.67
C TYR A 166 0.23 -4.18 8.66
N LEU A 167 1.46 -4.35 8.18
CA LEU A 167 2.63 -4.53 9.05
C LEU A 167 2.90 -3.37 10.01
N PRO A 168 2.75 -2.09 9.63
CA PRO A 168 2.93 -0.99 10.58
C PRO A 168 1.98 -1.05 11.77
N MET A 169 0.79 -1.62 11.62
CA MET A 169 -0.15 -1.83 12.73
C MET A 169 0.39 -2.89 13.70
N VAL A 170 0.89 -4.01 13.19
CA VAL A 170 1.50 -5.07 14.00
C VAL A 170 2.76 -4.56 14.70
N MET A 171 3.64 -3.87 13.96
CA MET A 171 4.85 -3.26 14.51
C MET A 171 4.55 -2.21 15.61
N THR A 172 3.42 -1.52 15.51
CA THR A 172 3.01 -0.57 16.55
C THR A 172 2.65 -1.30 17.84
N ALA A 173 2.03 -2.47 17.77
CA ALA A 173 1.77 -3.29 18.95
C ALA A 173 3.10 -3.73 19.62
N ASP A 174 4.08 -4.18 18.83
CA ASP A 174 5.41 -4.52 19.35
C ASP A 174 6.14 -3.32 19.98
N ILE A 175 5.93 -2.10 19.44
CA ILE A 175 6.48 -0.87 20.02
C ILE A 175 5.83 -0.54 21.37
N VAL A 176 4.54 -0.81 21.54
CA VAL A 176 3.84 -0.67 22.83
C VAL A 176 4.51 -1.56 23.88
N ASP A 177 4.69 -2.85 23.56
CA ASP A 177 5.32 -3.80 24.46
C ASP A 177 6.81 -3.44 24.71
N TYR A 178 7.54 -3.00 23.68
CA TYR A 178 8.93 -2.53 23.81
C TYR A 178 9.04 -1.34 24.75
N GLN A 179 8.10 -0.41 24.69
CA GLN A 179 8.09 0.75 25.58
C GLN A 179 7.76 0.34 27.03
N GLU A 180 6.79 -0.54 27.23
CA GLU A 180 6.48 -1.09 28.53
C GLU A 180 7.70 -1.80 29.14
N TRP A 181 8.37 -2.62 28.35
CA TRP A 181 9.60 -3.33 28.77
C TRP A 181 10.71 -2.37 29.21
N LYS A 182 10.92 -1.27 28.46
CA LYS A 182 11.96 -0.28 28.76
C LYS A 182 11.63 0.67 29.88
N THR A 183 10.39 1.09 30.01
CA THR A 183 9.97 2.21 30.89
C THR A 183 9.04 1.78 32.03
N GLY A 184 8.52 0.56 31.97
CA GLY A 184 7.47 0.08 32.90
C GLY A 184 6.11 0.74 32.67
N LYS A 185 5.94 1.55 31.62
CA LYS A 185 4.69 2.26 31.32
C LYS A 185 4.12 1.78 30.00
N ARG A 186 2.87 1.32 30.04
CA ARG A 186 2.13 0.93 28.84
C ARG A 186 1.36 2.13 28.27
N THR A 187 1.70 2.56 27.07
CA THR A 187 1.10 3.76 26.41
C THR A 187 0.38 3.38 25.11
N GLU A 188 -0.36 2.30 25.13
CA GLU A 188 -1.03 1.70 23.96
C GLU A 188 -1.92 2.71 23.23
N GLY A 189 -2.84 3.36 23.93
CA GLY A 189 -3.76 4.33 23.34
C GLY A 189 -3.06 5.47 22.61
N THR A 190 -1.95 5.96 23.17
CA THR A 190 -1.15 7.04 22.57
C THR A 190 -0.48 6.59 21.28
N GLN A 191 0.09 5.39 21.25
CA GLN A 191 0.83 4.91 20.08
C GLN A 191 -0.11 4.59 18.92
N PHE A 192 -1.26 3.98 19.18
CA PHE A 192 -2.29 3.77 18.14
C PHE A 192 -2.94 5.08 17.69
N ALA A 193 -3.08 6.09 18.56
CA ALA A 193 -3.50 7.42 18.16
C ALA A 193 -2.51 8.10 17.20
N ILE A 194 -1.20 7.98 17.47
CA ILE A 194 -0.13 8.46 16.60
C ILE A 194 -0.18 7.76 15.24
N LEU A 195 -0.33 6.43 15.22
CA LEU A 195 -0.46 5.65 13.99
C LEU A 195 -1.69 6.10 13.18
N SER A 196 -2.84 6.24 13.82
CA SER A 196 -4.08 6.70 13.18
C SER A 196 -3.94 8.10 12.59
N MET A 197 -3.32 9.02 13.33
CA MET A 197 -3.01 10.37 12.85
C MET A 197 -2.08 10.32 11.64
N SER A 198 -1.04 9.50 11.68
CA SER A 198 -0.08 9.31 10.57
C SER A 198 -0.78 8.80 9.32
N ASN A 199 -1.71 7.85 9.46
CA ASN A 199 -2.50 7.32 8.35
C ASN A 199 -3.39 8.41 7.72
N LYS A 200 -4.09 9.19 8.54
CA LYS A 200 -4.92 10.32 8.05
C LYS A 200 -4.07 11.37 7.34
N LEU A 201 -2.90 11.71 7.90
CA LEU A 201 -1.98 12.66 7.29
C LEU A 201 -1.41 12.13 5.97
N SER A 202 -1.02 10.85 5.91
CA SER A 202 -0.56 10.19 4.70
C SER A 202 -1.63 10.23 3.59
N ASN A 203 -2.89 9.95 3.93
CA ASN A 203 -4.01 10.04 2.98
C ASN A 203 -4.25 11.47 2.50
N ALA A 204 -4.21 12.46 3.39
CA ALA A 204 -4.34 13.87 3.02
C ALA A 204 -3.22 14.33 2.09
N LEU A 205 -1.98 13.93 2.36
CA LEU A 205 -0.84 14.18 1.47
C LEU A 205 -1.01 13.51 0.11
N SER A 206 -1.52 12.28 0.07
CA SER A 206 -1.78 11.54 -1.18
C SER A 206 -2.75 12.29 -2.08
N VAL A 207 -3.87 12.76 -1.54
CA VAL A 207 -4.88 13.52 -2.31
C VAL A 207 -4.31 14.86 -2.75
N SER A 208 -3.73 15.63 -1.81
CA SER A 208 -3.25 16.99 -2.08
C SER A 208 -2.12 17.00 -3.10
N LEU A 209 -1.10 16.15 -2.92
CA LEU A 209 0.02 16.05 -3.85
C LEU A 209 -0.40 15.42 -5.18
N GLY A 210 -1.31 14.44 -5.16
CA GLY A 210 -1.86 13.85 -6.37
C GLY A 210 -2.52 14.89 -7.27
N LEU A 211 -3.43 15.70 -6.72
CA LEU A 211 -4.09 16.79 -7.44
C LEU A 211 -3.11 17.88 -7.88
N LEU A 212 -2.11 18.19 -7.07
CA LEU A 212 -1.05 19.13 -7.43
C LEU A 212 -0.25 18.65 -8.64
N PHE A 213 0.12 17.38 -8.71
CA PHE A 213 0.79 16.80 -9.86
C PHE A 213 -0.10 16.81 -11.12
N ILE A 214 -1.39 16.47 -10.98
CA ILE A 214 -2.36 16.55 -12.09
C ILE A 214 -2.47 18.00 -12.62
N GLY A 215 -2.57 18.98 -11.72
CA GLY A 215 -2.58 20.40 -12.12
C GLY A 215 -1.27 20.85 -12.77
N ALA A 216 -0.11 20.39 -12.27
CA ALA A 216 1.20 20.73 -12.80
C ALA A 216 1.46 20.22 -14.23
N ILE A 217 0.82 19.10 -14.63
CA ILE A 217 0.90 18.63 -16.02
C ILE A 217 -0.06 19.37 -16.96
N GLY A 218 -0.91 20.28 -16.44
CA GLY A 218 -1.82 21.12 -17.23
C GLY A 218 -3.19 20.48 -17.52
N TYR A 219 -3.56 19.40 -16.84
CA TYR A 219 -4.85 18.76 -17.04
C TYR A 219 -6.00 19.58 -16.46
N SER A 220 -7.07 19.73 -17.25
CA SER A 220 -8.36 20.31 -16.85
C SER A 220 -9.47 19.28 -16.99
N ALA A 221 -10.08 18.90 -15.87
CA ALA A 221 -11.20 17.94 -15.86
C ALA A 221 -12.39 18.43 -16.69
N ASN A 222 -12.68 19.74 -16.67
CA ASN A 222 -13.78 20.32 -17.45
C ASN A 222 -13.53 20.20 -18.96
N SER A 223 -12.30 20.52 -19.41
CA SER A 223 -11.95 20.41 -20.85
C SER A 223 -12.05 18.97 -21.34
N TYR A 224 -11.67 17.99 -20.53
CA TYR A 224 -11.84 16.58 -20.89
C TYR A 224 -13.33 16.18 -20.94
N ALA A 225 -14.12 16.56 -19.94
CA ALA A 225 -15.55 16.27 -19.88
C ALA A 225 -16.32 16.87 -21.08
N ASP A 226 -15.92 18.04 -21.54
CA ASP A 226 -16.48 18.65 -22.73
C ASP A 226 -16.04 17.90 -24.01
N ALA A 227 -14.79 17.48 -24.08
CA ALA A 227 -14.27 16.72 -25.22
C ALA A 227 -14.97 15.37 -25.41
N VAL A 228 -15.27 14.65 -24.32
CA VAL A 228 -15.98 13.35 -24.37
C VAL A 228 -17.39 13.47 -24.96
N LYS A 229 -18.03 14.62 -24.84
CA LYS A 229 -19.39 14.87 -25.41
C LYS A 229 -19.37 15.21 -26.89
N VAL A 230 -18.22 15.57 -27.47
CA VAL A 230 -18.12 15.90 -28.88
C VAL A 230 -18.31 14.65 -29.74
N GLY A 231 -19.19 14.72 -30.74
CA GLY A 231 -19.46 13.60 -31.64
C GLY A 231 -20.25 12.45 -31.01
N VAL A 232 -20.87 12.67 -29.84
CA VAL A 232 -21.70 11.67 -29.13
C VAL A 232 -23.15 12.10 -29.11
N GLU A 233 -24.07 11.20 -29.42
CA GLU A 233 -25.51 11.38 -29.29
C GLU A 233 -26.12 10.33 -28.38
N ILE A 234 -27.22 10.68 -27.70
CA ILE A 234 -27.96 9.74 -26.85
C ILE A 234 -29.05 9.07 -27.70
N ILE A 235 -28.84 7.82 -28.08
CA ILE A 235 -29.79 6.99 -28.83
C ILE A 235 -30.25 5.84 -27.90
N ASP A 236 -31.56 5.71 -27.70
CA ASP A 236 -32.16 4.69 -26.82
C ASP A 236 -31.56 4.67 -25.39
N LYS A 237 -31.30 5.85 -24.81
CA LYS A 237 -30.67 6.04 -23.49
C LYS A 237 -29.22 5.55 -23.40
N LYS A 238 -28.56 5.30 -24.52
CA LYS A 238 -27.12 4.96 -24.61
C LYS A 238 -26.37 6.06 -25.32
N GLU A 239 -25.19 6.36 -24.83
CA GLU A 239 -24.27 7.25 -25.54
C GLU A 239 -23.66 6.49 -26.71
N VAL A 240 -23.81 7.04 -27.90
CA VAL A 240 -23.29 6.45 -29.15
C VAL A 240 -22.41 7.48 -29.84
N ILE A 241 -21.20 7.09 -30.22
CA ILE A 241 -20.32 7.95 -31.01
C ILE A 241 -20.84 7.97 -32.43
N VAL A 242 -21.38 9.12 -32.86
CA VAL A 242 -21.91 9.35 -34.22
C VAL A 242 -20.86 9.97 -35.14
N ASP A 243 -19.89 10.70 -34.59
CA ASP A 243 -18.73 11.23 -35.30
C ASP A 243 -17.42 10.89 -34.57
N ALA A 244 -16.85 9.75 -34.94
CA ALA A 244 -15.65 9.22 -34.33
C ALA A 244 -14.41 10.12 -34.56
N VAL A 245 -14.36 10.84 -35.68
CA VAL A 245 -13.24 11.72 -36.00
C VAL A 245 -13.28 12.98 -35.14
N ALA A 246 -14.44 13.63 -35.03
CA ALA A 246 -14.62 14.78 -34.17
C ALA A 246 -14.38 14.42 -32.69
N HIS A 247 -14.90 13.26 -32.24
CA HIS A 247 -14.69 12.74 -30.88
C HIS A 247 -13.21 12.55 -30.58
N THR A 248 -12.49 11.79 -31.38
CA THR A 248 -11.06 11.51 -31.18
C THR A 248 -10.22 12.79 -31.20
N ASN A 249 -10.49 13.69 -32.15
CA ASN A 249 -9.76 14.97 -32.23
C ASN A 249 -10.00 15.85 -30.99
N ALA A 250 -11.23 15.90 -30.47
CA ALA A 250 -11.56 16.65 -29.27
C ALA A 250 -10.80 16.10 -28.04
N ILE A 251 -10.79 14.78 -27.87
CA ILE A 251 -10.06 14.13 -26.76
C ILE A 251 -8.54 14.33 -26.91
N HIS A 252 -7.99 14.19 -28.10
CA HIS A 252 -6.57 14.42 -28.32
C HIS A 252 -6.16 15.88 -28.07
N ALA A 253 -7.04 16.84 -28.40
CA ALA A 253 -6.82 18.23 -28.07
C ALA A 253 -6.89 18.51 -26.55
N ALA A 254 -7.83 17.89 -25.86
CA ALA A 254 -7.97 18.04 -24.41
C ALA A 254 -6.84 17.34 -23.62
N VAL A 255 -6.34 16.19 -24.13
CA VAL A 255 -5.28 15.39 -23.48
C VAL A 255 -4.16 15.09 -24.47
N PRO A 256 -3.27 16.05 -24.74
CA PRO A 256 -2.17 15.84 -25.68
C PRO A 256 -1.19 14.77 -25.19
N GLY A 257 -0.49 14.11 -26.13
CA GLY A 257 0.43 13.01 -25.84
C GLY A 257 1.56 13.36 -24.85
N SER A 258 2.01 14.61 -24.84
CA SER A 258 3.00 15.09 -23.88
C SER A 258 2.46 15.08 -22.43
N MET A 259 1.21 15.43 -22.23
CA MET A 259 0.52 15.36 -20.94
C MET A 259 0.33 13.91 -20.52
N GLN A 260 -0.10 13.05 -21.45
CA GLN A 260 -0.26 11.63 -21.22
C GLN A 260 1.06 10.98 -20.75
N ASN A 261 2.19 11.24 -21.44
CA ASN A 261 3.49 10.69 -21.06
C ASN A 261 3.91 11.11 -19.64
N LYS A 262 3.68 12.36 -19.25
CA LYS A 262 3.94 12.83 -17.89
C LYS A 262 3.05 12.14 -16.85
N ALA A 263 1.76 11.94 -17.15
CA ALA A 263 0.84 11.24 -16.27
C ALA A 263 1.27 9.79 -16.05
N TRP A 264 1.65 9.07 -17.10
CA TRP A 264 2.17 7.71 -17.01
C TRP A 264 3.44 7.63 -16.15
N ALA A 265 4.37 8.57 -16.33
CA ALA A 265 5.59 8.62 -15.52
C ALA A 265 5.28 8.82 -14.03
N ILE A 266 4.42 9.78 -13.69
CA ILE A 266 4.01 10.04 -12.31
C ILE A 266 3.29 8.82 -11.72
N TYR A 267 2.33 8.27 -12.47
CA TYR A 267 1.49 7.17 -12.01
C TYR A 267 2.28 5.90 -11.71
N PHE A 268 3.26 5.57 -12.54
CA PHE A 268 4.10 4.38 -12.33
C PHE A 268 5.22 4.63 -11.32
N LEU A 269 6.00 5.71 -11.46
CA LEU A 269 7.22 5.87 -10.67
C LEU A 269 6.96 6.33 -9.23
N LEU A 270 5.99 7.23 -9.02
CA LEU A 270 5.81 7.86 -7.72
C LEU A 270 5.42 6.86 -6.60
N PRO A 271 4.45 5.94 -6.80
CA PRO A 271 4.16 4.92 -5.80
C PRO A 271 5.37 4.07 -5.47
N GLY A 272 6.11 3.60 -6.47
CA GLY A 272 7.29 2.76 -6.31
C GLY A 272 8.41 3.47 -5.54
N LEU A 273 8.71 4.73 -5.88
CA LEU A 273 9.72 5.54 -5.19
C LEU A 273 9.36 5.78 -3.72
N CYS A 274 8.09 6.06 -3.44
CA CYS A 274 7.61 6.24 -2.07
C CYS A 274 7.69 4.92 -1.26
N MET A 275 7.37 3.78 -1.87
CA MET A 275 7.50 2.48 -1.23
C MET A 275 8.97 2.13 -0.96
N LEU A 276 9.87 2.42 -1.89
CA LEU A 276 11.30 2.26 -1.70
C LEU A 276 11.80 3.14 -0.55
N ALA A 277 11.48 4.44 -0.55
CA ALA A 277 11.87 5.37 0.50
C ALA A 277 11.36 4.92 1.88
N SER A 278 10.10 4.49 1.97
CA SER A 278 9.49 3.92 3.17
C SER A 278 10.25 2.68 3.66
N SER A 279 10.63 1.78 2.76
CA SER A 279 11.41 0.57 3.09
C SER A 279 12.84 0.88 3.54
N LEU A 280 13.49 1.89 2.95
CA LEU A 280 14.83 2.32 3.38
C LEU A 280 14.82 2.85 4.82
N VAL A 281 13.78 3.59 5.23
CA VAL A 281 13.64 4.03 6.62
C VAL A 281 13.47 2.85 7.57
N MET A 282 12.81 1.78 7.14
CA MET A 282 12.59 0.59 7.97
C MET A 282 13.88 -0.16 8.31
N PHE A 283 15.00 0.03 7.61
CA PHE A 283 16.29 -0.52 8.03
C PHE A 283 16.71 -0.06 9.41
N PHE A 284 16.33 1.14 9.82
CA PHE A 284 16.63 1.70 11.15
C PHE A 284 15.75 1.14 12.28
N TYR A 285 14.73 0.36 11.98
CA TYR A 285 13.90 -0.31 12.96
C TYR A 285 14.69 -1.44 13.65
N LYS A 286 14.76 -1.42 14.99
CA LYS A 286 15.67 -2.28 15.76
C LYS A 286 14.99 -3.45 16.49
N ILE A 287 13.66 -3.50 16.50
CA ILE A 287 12.95 -4.60 17.17
C ILE A 287 12.96 -5.79 16.21
N ASP A 288 13.88 -6.71 16.43
CA ASP A 288 13.99 -7.99 15.72
C ASP A 288 13.28 -9.12 16.49
N GLU A 289 13.18 -10.29 15.89
CA GLU A 289 12.49 -11.44 16.49
C GLU A 289 13.14 -11.89 17.82
N LYS A 290 14.46 -11.77 17.94
CA LYS A 290 15.16 -12.08 19.20
C LYS A 290 14.76 -11.12 20.31
N THR A 291 14.76 -9.82 20.00
CA THR A 291 14.34 -8.79 20.95
C THR A 291 12.86 -8.96 21.33
N LYS A 292 11.99 -9.34 20.38
CA LYS A 292 10.57 -9.61 20.67
C LYS A 292 10.41 -10.78 21.63
N LYS A 293 11.12 -11.89 21.38
CA LYS A 293 11.06 -13.06 22.26
C LYS A 293 11.51 -12.70 23.67
N GLN A 294 12.69 -12.10 23.84
CA GLN A 294 13.19 -11.67 25.14
C GLN A 294 12.22 -10.71 25.86
N MET A 295 11.70 -9.74 25.15
CA MET A 295 10.74 -8.76 25.68
C MET A 295 9.47 -9.44 26.20
N ARG A 296 8.92 -10.39 25.43
CA ARG A 296 7.69 -11.11 25.81
C ARG A 296 7.93 -11.98 27.05
N GLU A 297 9.04 -12.68 27.14
CA GLU A 297 9.44 -13.50 28.28
C GLU A 297 9.58 -12.63 29.55
N GLU A 298 10.34 -11.55 29.47
CA GLU A 298 10.52 -10.65 30.63
C GLU A 298 9.24 -9.92 31.04
N LEU A 299 8.38 -9.53 30.09
CA LEU A 299 7.09 -8.92 30.39
C LEU A 299 6.13 -9.93 31.04
N ALA A 300 6.11 -11.18 30.56
CA ALA A 300 5.28 -12.24 31.16
C ALA A 300 5.65 -12.50 32.63
N LEU A 301 6.97 -12.53 32.95
CA LEU A 301 7.45 -12.61 34.32
C LEU A 301 7.01 -11.41 35.17
N ARG A 302 7.17 -10.18 34.67
CA ARG A 302 6.77 -8.96 35.38
C ARG A 302 5.28 -8.86 35.64
N ARG A 303 4.46 -9.43 34.75
CA ARG A 303 2.99 -9.44 34.88
C ARG A 303 2.50 -10.59 35.74
N GLY A 304 3.38 -11.52 36.14
CA GLY A 304 3.01 -12.73 36.86
C GLY A 304 2.21 -13.74 36.01
N GLU A 305 2.29 -13.63 34.69
CA GLU A 305 1.63 -14.51 33.72
C GLU A 305 2.41 -15.80 33.48
N ALA A 306 3.71 -15.81 33.81
CA ALA A 306 4.59 -16.98 33.74
C ALA A 306 5.49 -17.04 34.97
N THR A 307 5.84 -18.26 35.40
CA THR A 307 6.89 -18.51 36.39
C THR A 307 8.23 -18.64 35.66
N GLU A 308 9.36 -18.42 36.37
CA GLU A 308 10.71 -18.61 35.80
C GLU A 308 10.88 -20.05 35.24
N GLU A 309 10.21 -21.02 35.86
CA GLU A 309 10.22 -22.44 35.48
C GLU A 309 9.53 -22.66 34.11
N THR A 310 8.36 -22.03 33.90
CA THR A 310 7.61 -22.09 32.62
C THR A 310 8.36 -21.40 31.47
N VAL A 311 9.10 -20.33 31.76
CA VAL A 311 9.93 -19.64 30.76
C VAL A 311 11.15 -20.50 30.38
N ALA A 312 11.76 -21.16 31.35
CA ALA A 312 12.88 -22.07 31.11
C ALA A 312 12.47 -23.29 30.26
N GLU A 313 11.30 -23.85 30.53
CA GLU A 313 10.75 -24.99 29.78
C GLU A 313 10.46 -24.61 28.31
N ASN A 314 9.83 -23.46 28.06
CA ASN A 314 9.58 -22.94 26.71
C ASN A 314 10.89 -22.61 25.93
N VAL A 315 11.96 -22.24 26.63
CA VAL A 315 13.28 -22.01 26.02
C VAL A 315 13.92 -23.33 25.60
N VAL A 316 13.79 -24.36 26.41
CA VAL A 316 14.32 -25.71 26.11
C VAL A 316 13.57 -26.30 24.92
N ASP A 317 12.23 -26.20 24.89
CA ASP A 317 11.44 -26.69 23.75
C ASP A 317 11.76 -25.98 22.45
N ALA A 318 11.93 -24.63 22.49
CA ALA A 318 12.31 -23.86 21.31
C ALA A 318 13.75 -24.17 20.81
N LEU A 319 14.66 -24.56 21.71
CA LEU A 319 16.00 -24.98 21.34
C LEU A 319 15.99 -26.40 20.74
N SER A 320 15.11 -27.28 21.23
CA SER A 320 14.94 -28.64 20.67
C SER A 320 14.33 -28.58 19.26
N GLU A 321 13.27 -27.77 19.03
CA GLU A 321 12.71 -27.55 17.70
C GLU A 321 13.76 -26.96 16.72
N ALA A 322 14.58 -26.01 17.16
CA ALA A 322 15.63 -25.42 16.33
C ALA A 322 16.77 -26.41 15.99
N SER A 323 17.04 -27.38 16.87
CA SER A 323 18.03 -28.42 16.60
C SER A 323 17.49 -29.49 15.62
N GLU A 324 16.23 -29.85 15.71
CA GLU A 324 15.59 -30.75 14.74
C GLU A 324 15.51 -30.15 13.34
N ASP A 325 15.17 -28.86 13.21
CA ASP A 325 15.17 -28.16 11.91
C ASP A 325 16.59 -28.08 11.29
N PHE A 326 17.64 -28.04 12.12
CA PHE A 326 19.03 -28.03 11.65
C PHE A 326 19.48 -29.42 11.18
N GLU A 327 19.12 -30.50 11.90
CA GLU A 327 19.44 -31.85 11.49
C GLU A 327 18.71 -32.26 10.19
N VAL A 328 17.45 -31.88 10.03
CA VAL A 328 16.68 -32.12 8.78
C VAL A 328 17.28 -31.36 7.59
N SER A 329 17.85 -30.17 7.80
CA SER A 329 18.52 -29.41 6.74
C SER A 329 19.86 -30.03 6.32
N GLU A 330 20.63 -30.63 7.25
CA GLU A 330 21.89 -31.33 6.93
C GLU A 330 21.67 -32.71 6.26
N GLU A 331 20.54 -33.36 6.53
CA GLU A 331 20.21 -34.65 5.94
C GLU A 331 19.74 -34.48 4.48
N ASN A 332 19.04 -33.39 4.17
CA ASN A 332 18.65 -33.03 2.79
C ASN A 332 19.84 -32.58 1.92
N ASP A 333 20.86 -31.96 2.50
CA ASP A 333 22.06 -31.49 1.76
C ASP A 333 23.04 -32.67 1.44
N LYS A 334 22.88 -33.82 2.08
CA LYS A 334 23.67 -35.06 1.82
C LYS A 334 23.03 -36.00 0.80
N THR A 335 21.81 -35.69 0.31
CA THR A 335 21.03 -36.51 -0.63
C THR A 335 20.91 -35.89 -2.01
N GLU A 336 21.47 -34.73 -2.28
CA GLU A 336 21.72 -34.17 -3.62
C GLU A 336 23.22 -34.34 -3.99
#